data_7e60664eb0df5910822cbd1d488153cc
#
_entry.id   7e60664eb0df5910822cbd1d488153cc
#
_cell.length_a   1.000
_cell.length_b   1.000
_cell.length_c   1.000
_cell.angle_alpha   90.00
_cell.angle_beta   90.00
_cell.angle_gamma   90.00
#
_symmetry.space_group_name_H-M   'P 1'
#
loop_
_entity.id
_entity.type
_entity.pdbx_description
1 polymer ?
#
loop_
_entity_poly.entity_id
_entity_poly.type
_entity_poly.pdbx_seq_one_letter_code
_entity_poly.pdbx_strand_id
1 'polypeptide(L)'
;MGPLVGKLLGMLDGTQQAEIRTQRKKLTVFFSDIRNFTAATAQWQPEEVTLLLNSYFEDMSQMAAEYGATLDKFVGDAILIFFGDPHTLGVREDALQCVRMALAMQARMPVLHARWRAQGIHKHFDIRMGINSGVCDVGNFGSHLRMDYTIIGREVNLASRLEQAAAPGEILISSETHALVQDDIEAVAREPVVVKGFAEPIAAYAVQGLRTQHTARALCPIRCDQPGLHMVLDVASLSPAQRADTLATLRQAIAALEMAEPAPTQPPASPAPDWLTGLAGLDTRLGLARAMGVRKLYLAMLRRFLASRGDTVAQVRQALDGGDMPAAERQVHSIKGVGA
;
A
#
# COMPACT_ATOMS: atom_id res chain seq x y z
N MET A 1 12.68 -1.84 12.52
CA MET A 1 11.94 -3.03 12.03
C MET A 1 10.52 -2.92 12.52
N GLY A 2 9.53 -2.85 11.62
CA GLY A 2 8.13 -2.69 12.01
C GLY A 2 7.57 -3.97 12.63
N PRO A 3 6.51 -3.89 13.44
CA PRO A 3 5.90 -5.03 14.13
C PRO A 3 5.40 -6.15 13.20
N LEU A 4 5.12 -5.86 11.93
CA LEU A 4 4.80 -6.86 10.90
C LEU A 4 6.01 -7.76 10.59
N VAL A 5 7.20 -7.19 10.50
CA VAL A 5 8.45 -7.94 10.26
C VAL A 5 8.77 -8.81 11.47
N GLY A 6 8.53 -8.32 12.70
CA GLY A 6 8.68 -9.11 13.93
C GLY A 6 7.69 -10.28 14.02
N LYS A 7 6.42 -10.05 13.65
CA LYS A 7 5.38 -11.11 13.58
C LYS A 7 5.67 -12.14 12.48
N LEU A 8 6.12 -11.70 11.30
CA LEU A 8 6.55 -12.58 10.21
C LEU A 8 7.80 -13.40 10.61
N LEU A 9 8.77 -12.80 11.31
CA LEU A 9 9.96 -13.51 11.80
C LEU A 9 9.59 -14.56 12.86
N GLY A 10 8.68 -14.27 13.79
CA GLY A 10 8.19 -15.24 14.78
C GLY A 10 7.42 -16.40 14.15
N MET A 11 6.69 -16.17 13.06
CA MET A 11 6.08 -17.22 12.23
C MET A 11 7.13 -18.05 11.47
N LEU A 12 8.25 -17.42 11.13
CA LEU A 12 9.33 -18.05 10.38
C LEU A 12 10.22 -18.95 11.26
N ASP A 13 10.32 -18.68 12.55
CA ASP A 13 11.14 -19.47 13.50
C ASP A 13 10.48 -20.76 13.99
N GLY A 14 9.25 -21.05 13.54
CA GLY A 14 8.51 -22.25 13.94
C GLY A 14 8.11 -22.30 15.43
N THR A 15 8.41 -21.25 16.19
CA THR A 15 8.09 -21.13 17.61
C THR A 15 6.67 -20.64 17.88
N GLN A 16 5.98 -20.10 16.84
CA GLN A 16 4.55 -19.80 16.89
C GLN A 16 3.87 -20.49 15.71
N GLN A 17 3.00 -21.45 15.99
CA GLN A 17 1.97 -21.85 15.04
C GLN A 17 1.22 -20.57 14.65
N ALA A 18 0.84 -20.45 13.36
CA ALA A 18 0.00 -19.36 12.89
C ALA A 18 -1.33 -19.39 13.67
N GLU A 19 -1.34 -18.73 14.84
CA GLU A 19 -2.56 -18.61 15.63
C GLU A 19 -3.52 -17.68 14.88
N ILE A 20 -4.76 -18.13 14.76
CA ILE A 20 -5.88 -17.31 14.34
C ILE A 20 -6.10 -16.28 15.47
N ARG A 21 -5.40 -15.16 15.38
CA ARG A 21 -5.58 -14.04 16.33
C ARG A 21 -6.31 -12.93 15.61
N THR A 22 -7.53 -12.70 16.02
CA THR A 22 -8.33 -11.56 15.59
C THR A 22 -8.45 -10.57 16.75
N GLN A 23 -8.50 -9.29 16.42
CA GLN A 23 -8.70 -8.20 17.38
C GLN A 23 -9.84 -7.31 16.88
N ARG A 24 -10.65 -6.84 17.82
CA ARG A 24 -11.67 -5.84 17.54
C ARG A 24 -11.08 -4.45 17.65
N LYS A 25 -11.10 -3.68 16.53
CA LYS A 25 -10.55 -2.33 16.48
C LYS A 25 -11.46 -1.39 15.70
N LYS A 26 -11.44 -0.12 16.07
CA LYS A 26 -12.06 0.92 15.28
C LYS A 26 -11.08 1.31 14.18
N LEU A 27 -11.43 0.99 12.93
CA LEU A 27 -10.62 1.19 11.74
C LEU A 27 -11.33 2.15 10.79
N THR A 28 -10.57 2.75 9.88
CA THR A 28 -11.13 3.44 8.73
C THR A 28 -10.88 2.59 7.49
N VAL A 29 -11.97 2.21 6.85
CA VAL A 29 -12.00 1.30 5.69
C VAL A 29 -12.24 2.10 4.43
N PHE A 30 -11.47 1.83 3.41
CA PHE A 30 -11.52 2.44 2.10
C PHE A 30 -11.74 1.38 1.02
N PHE A 31 -12.68 1.63 0.14
CA PHE A 31 -12.86 0.92 -1.12
C PHE A 31 -12.72 1.90 -2.29
N SER A 32 -12.04 1.46 -3.33
CA SER A 32 -12.14 2.09 -4.65
C SER A 32 -12.46 1.04 -5.70
N ASP A 33 -13.17 1.44 -6.74
CA ASP A 33 -13.58 0.59 -7.86
C ASP A 33 -13.55 1.39 -9.16
N ILE A 34 -13.29 0.71 -10.28
CA ILE A 34 -13.31 1.33 -11.60
C ILE A 34 -14.72 1.30 -12.16
N ARG A 35 -15.26 2.46 -12.47
CA ARG A 35 -16.63 2.57 -12.97
C ARG A 35 -16.82 1.84 -14.30
N ASN A 36 -17.81 0.94 -14.34
CA ASN A 36 -18.17 0.16 -15.51
C ASN A 36 -17.03 -0.65 -16.13
N PHE A 37 -16.03 -1.08 -15.33
CA PHE A 37 -14.85 -1.78 -15.81
C PHE A 37 -15.18 -2.99 -16.68
N THR A 38 -16.05 -3.89 -16.24
CA THR A 38 -16.44 -5.09 -16.98
C THR A 38 -17.05 -4.76 -18.35
N ALA A 39 -17.91 -3.74 -18.43
CA ALA A 39 -18.51 -3.33 -19.70
C ALA A 39 -17.48 -2.61 -20.59
N ALA A 40 -16.63 -1.79 -20.01
CA ALA A 40 -15.60 -1.07 -20.75
C ALA A 40 -14.55 -2.01 -21.34
N THR A 41 -14.13 -3.00 -20.57
CA THR A 41 -13.06 -3.94 -20.99
C THR A 41 -13.52 -5.04 -21.94
N ALA A 42 -14.83 -5.26 -22.09
CA ALA A 42 -15.38 -6.26 -23.00
C ALA A 42 -14.95 -6.06 -24.47
N GLN A 43 -14.58 -4.84 -24.84
CA GLN A 43 -14.13 -4.48 -26.20
C GLN A 43 -12.63 -4.17 -26.29
N TRP A 44 -11.86 -4.38 -25.22
CA TRP A 44 -10.45 -4.05 -25.17
C TRP A 44 -9.61 -5.32 -25.36
N GLN A 45 -8.38 -5.13 -25.86
CA GLN A 45 -7.45 -6.24 -25.90
C GLN A 45 -7.00 -6.62 -24.48
N PRO A 46 -6.89 -7.92 -24.15
CA PRO A 46 -6.50 -8.36 -22.79
C PRO A 46 -5.18 -7.75 -22.32
N GLU A 47 -4.24 -7.53 -23.22
CA GLU A 47 -2.94 -6.94 -22.94
C GLU A 47 -3.06 -5.47 -22.53
N GLU A 48 -3.95 -4.70 -23.18
CA GLU A 48 -4.24 -3.31 -22.80
C GLU A 48 -4.88 -3.24 -21.42
N VAL A 49 -5.86 -4.12 -21.14
CA VAL A 49 -6.52 -4.21 -19.83
C VAL A 49 -5.49 -4.50 -18.74
N THR A 50 -4.62 -5.47 -18.97
CA THR A 50 -3.58 -5.87 -18.01
C THR A 50 -2.60 -4.73 -17.74
N LEU A 51 -2.15 -4.03 -18.78
CA LEU A 51 -1.23 -2.91 -18.63
C LEU A 51 -1.85 -1.75 -17.85
N LEU A 52 -3.08 -1.36 -18.22
CA LEU A 52 -3.79 -0.28 -17.55
C LEU A 52 -4.05 -0.61 -16.08
N LEU A 53 -4.53 -1.82 -15.80
CA LEU A 53 -4.87 -2.26 -14.45
C LEU A 53 -3.62 -2.36 -13.56
N ASN A 54 -2.54 -2.95 -14.07
CA ASN A 54 -1.30 -3.05 -13.30
C ASN A 54 -0.68 -1.67 -13.02
N SER A 55 -0.68 -0.75 -13.99
CA SER A 55 -0.18 0.61 -13.75
C SER A 55 -1.04 1.40 -12.75
N TYR A 56 -2.36 1.17 -12.76
CA TYR A 56 -3.28 1.71 -11.77
C TYR A 56 -3.01 1.16 -10.38
N PHE A 57 -2.91 -0.15 -10.23
CA PHE A 57 -2.64 -0.80 -8.95
C PHE A 57 -1.29 -0.40 -8.37
N GLU A 58 -0.25 -0.28 -9.19
CA GLU A 58 1.08 0.15 -8.75
C GLU A 58 1.04 1.57 -8.17
N ASP A 59 0.49 2.54 -8.94
CA ASP A 59 0.39 3.92 -8.48
C ASP A 59 -0.47 4.02 -7.19
N MET A 60 -1.61 3.33 -7.12
CA MET A 60 -2.50 3.38 -5.95
C MET A 60 -1.89 2.69 -4.73
N SER A 61 -1.17 1.58 -4.92
CA SER A 61 -0.47 0.88 -3.83
C SER A 61 0.66 1.70 -3.24
N GLN A 62 1.43 2.38 -4.11
CA GLN A 62 2.48 3.29 -3.66
C GLN A 62 1.90 4.43 -2.81
N MET A 63 0.83 5.05 -3.29
CA MET A 63 0.16 6.12 -2.54
C MET A 63 -0.39 5.61 -1.21
N ALA A 64 -0.99 4.42 -1.17
CA ALA A 64 -1.46 3.81 0.08
C ALA A 64 -0.32 3.67 1.09
N ALA A 65 0.85 3.21 0.66
CA ALA A 65 2.04 3.09 1.50
C ALA A 65 2.55 4.46 1.99
N GLU A 66 2.57 5.49 1.14
CA GLU A 66 3.00 6.85 1.48
C GLU A 66 2.12 7.48 2.57
N TYR A 67 0.81 7.17 2.57
CA TYR A 67 -0.12 7.64 3.59
C TYR A 67 -0.19 6.75 4.85
N GLY A 68 0.62 5.67 4.90
CA GLY A 68 0.66 4.76 6.06
C GLY A 68 -0.52 3.80 6.13
N ALA A 69 -1.19 3.56 5.03
CA ALA A 69 -2.30 2.63 4.92
C ALA A 69 -1.85 1.16 4.89
N THR A 70 -2.75 0.27 5.24
CA THR A 70 -2.61 -1.17 5.01
C THR A 70 -3.42 -1.57 3.79
N LEU A 71 -2.73 -1.97 2.71
CA LEU A 71 -3.37 -2.59 1.56
C LEU A 71 -3.79 -4.00 1.94
N ASP A 72 -5.08 -4.28 1.93
CA ASP A 72 -5.62 -5.61 2.21
C ASP A 72 -5.52 -6.50 0.97
N LYS A 73 -6.27 -6.17 -0.06
CA LYS A 73 -6.33 -6.96 -1.30
C LYS A 73 -6.91 -6.19 -2.47
N PHE A 74 -6.67 -6.75 -3.66
CA PHE A 74 -7.43 -6.42 -4.86
C PHE A 74 -8.59 -7.41 -5.04
N VAL A 75 -9.75 -6.91 -5.42
CA VAL A 75 -10.96 -7.72 -5.68
C VAL A 75 -11.46 -7.36 -7.08
N GLY A 76 -10.97 -8.09 -8.08
CA GLY A 76 -11.17 -7.67 -9.47
C GLY A 76 -10.42 -6.37 -9.76
N ASP A 77 -11.15 -5.32 -10.11
CA ASP A 77 -10.65 -3.96 -10.31
C ASP A 77 -10.78 -3.07 -9.06
N ALA A 78 -11.37 -3.59 -7.99
CA ALA A 78 -11.50 -2.89 -6.73
C ALA A 78 -10.27 -3.04 -5.83
N ILE A 79 -10.01 -2.01 -5.01
CA ILE A 79 -8.95 -1.99 -4.01
C ILE A 79 -9.57 -1.87 -2.63
N LEU A 80 -9.21 -2.75 -1.71
CA LEU A 80 -9.55 -2.67 -0.30
C LEU A 80 -8.32 -2.25 0.50
N ILE A 81 -8.47 -1.15 1.24
CA ILE A 81 -7.44 -0.55 2.09
C ILE A 81 -8.04 -0.24 3.46
N PHE A 82 -7.23 -0.26 4.51
CA PHE A 82 -7.67 0.21 5.82
C PHE A 82 -6.57 0.93 6.58
N PHE A 83 -6.96 1.74 7.57
CA PHE A 83 -6.11 2.48 8.49
C PHE A 83 -6.44 2.09 9.93
N GLY A 84 -5.44 2.16 10.82
CA GLY A 84 -5.59 1.87 12.24
C GLY A 84 -5.02 0.53 12.68
N ASP A 85 -4.50 -0.29 11.76
CA ASP A 85 -3.77 -1.52 12.05
C ASP A 85 -2.81 -1.87 10.90
N PRO A 86 -1.60 -2.36 11.13
CA PRO A 86 -0.95 -2.59 12.42
C PRO A 86 -0.48 -1.30 13.10
N HIS A 87 -0.40 -0.19 12.38
CA HIS A 87 -0.02 1.11 12.87
C HIS A 87 -1.26 2.01 12.96
N THR A 88 -1.33 2.84 13.99
CA THR A 88 -2.38 3.84 14.16
C THR A 88 -1.79 5.15 14.63
N LEU A 89 -2.31 6.24 14.10
CA LEU A 89 -2.07 7.62 14.57
C LEU A 89 -3.22 8.10 15.49
N GLY A 90 -4.17 7.21 15.78
CA GLY A 90 -5.42 7.50 16.46
C GLY A 90 -6.59 7.62 15.48
N VAL A 91 -7.79 7.24 15.93
CA VAL A 91 -8.99 7.05 15.08
C VAL A 91 -9.29 8.26 14.20
N ARG A 92 -9.14 9.49 14.74
CA ARG A 92 -9.38 10.73 13.97
C ARG A 92 -8.33 10.93 12.88
N GLU A 93 -7.06 10.79 13.23
CA GLU A 93 -5.96 11.01 12.28
C GLU A 93 -5.93 9.91 11.22
N ASP A 94 -6.19 8.66 11.59
CA ASP A 94 -6.33 7.54 10.65
C ASP A 94 -7.43 7.81 9.60
N ALA A 95 -8.59 8.36 10.04
CA ALA A 95 -9.66 8.76 9.15
C ALA A 95 -9.27 9.93 8.24
N LEU A 96 -8.56 10.91 8.78
CA LEU A 96 -8.09 12.07 8.04
C LEU A 96 -7.05 11.67 6.97
N GLN A 97 -6.09 10.81 7.32
CA GLN A 97 -5.10 10.28 6.37
C GLN A 97 -5.77 9.46 5.26
N CYS A 98 -6.80 8.68 5.59
CA CYS A 98 -7.59 7.94 4.61
C CYS A 98 -8.25 8.88 3.58
N VAL A 99 -8.90 9.95 4.03
CA VAL A 99 -9.53 10.92 3.13
C VAL A 99 -8.50 11.69 2.31
N ARG A 100 -7.36 12.08 2.90
CA ARG A 100 -6.25 12.71 2.18
C ARG A 100 -5.69 11.80 1.09
N MET A 101 -5.49 10.52 1.39
CA MET A 101 -5.09 9.50 0.42
C MET A 101 -6.10 9.41 -0.74
N ALA A 102 -7.40 9.34 -0.43
CA ALA A 102 -8.45 9.27 -1.44
C ALA A 102 -8.44 10.49 -2.39
N LEU A 103 -8.28 11.70 -1.85
CA LEU A 103 -8.14 12.93 -2.64
C LEU A 103 -6.88 12.91 -3.52
N ALA A 104 -5.76 12.43 -2.99
CA ALA A 104 -4.54 12.29 -3.75
C ALA A 104 -4.66 11.24 -4.86
N MET A 105 -5.29 10.10 -4.61
CA MET A 105 -5.58 9.07 -5.61
C MET A 105 -6.47 9.62 -6.72
N GLN A 106 -7.50 10.39 -6.38
CA GLN A 106 -8.36 11.05 -7.36
C GLN A 106 -7.57 12.04 -8.22
N ALA A 107 -6.73 12.87 -7.61
CA ALA A 107 -5.86 13.81 -8.32
C ALA A 107 -4.79 13.11 -9.20
N ARG A 108 -4.44 11.86 -8.91
CA ARG A 108 -3.50 11.05 -9.68
C ARG A 108 -4.09 10.53 -10.99
N MET A 109 -5.41 10.34 -11.08
CA MET A 109 -6.04 9.77 -12.28
C MET A 109 -5.78 10.54 -13.57
N PRO A 110 -5.87 11.88 -13.64
CA PRO A 110 -5.49 12.63 -14.85
C PRO A 110 -4.03 12.39 -15.29
N VAL A 111 -3.11 12.21 -14.35
CA VAL A 111 -1.69 11.91 -14.63
C VAL A 111 -1.56 10.52 -15.26
N LEU A 112 -2.27 9.53 -14.73
CA LEU A 112 -2.32 8.18 -15.31
C LEU A 112 -2.90 8.21 -16.72
N HIS A 113 -4.02 8.93 -16.94
CA HIS A 113 -4.62 9.09 -18.26
C HIS A 113 -3.66 9.73 -19.27
N ALA A 114 -2.87 10.72 -18.84
CA ALA A 114 -1.85 11.34 -19.70
C ALA A 114 -0.72 10.35 -20.04
N ARG A 115 -0.28 9.54 -19.05
CA ARG A 115 0.73 8.49 -19.25
C ARG A 115 0.25 7.45 -20.27
N TRP A 116 -0.98 6.96 -20.14
CA TRP A 116 -1.57 5.97 -21.05
C TRP A 116 -1.71 6.51 -22.48
N ARG A 117 -2.15 7.77 -22.64
CA ARG A 117 -2.20 8.42 -23.94
C ARG A 117 -0.83 8.53 -24.58
N ALA A 118 0.20 8.84 -23.82
CA ALA A 118 1.58 8.89 -24.33
C ALA A 118 2.10 7.51 -24.79
N GLN A 119 1.52 6.42 -24.28
CA GLN A 119 1.78 5.04 -24.70
C GLN A 119 0.87 4.57 -25.85
N GLY A 120 0.07 5.48 -26.45
CA GLY A 120 -0.86 5.17 -27.52
C GLY A 120 -2.19 4.59 -27.09
N ILE A 121 -2.47 4.54 -25.76
CA ILE A 121 -3.71 4.03 -25.22
C ILE A 121 -4.65 5.20 -24.95
N HIS A 122 -5.66 5.37 -25.79
CA HIS A 122 -6.64 6.45 -25.71
C HIS A 122 -7.87 6.12 -24.82
N LYS A 123 -7.79 5.01 -24.11
CA LYS A 123 -8.84 4.55 -23.19
C LYS A 123 -8.58 5.16 -21.80
N HIS A 124 -9.66 5.44 -21.10
CA HIS A 124 -9.61 5.95 -19.73
C HIS A 124 -10.79 5.39 -18.93
N PHE A 125 -10.63 5.39 -17.63
CA PHE A 125 -11.70 5.05 -16.70
C PHE A 125 -11.65 5.98 -15.50
N ASP A 126 -12.82 6.16 -14.89
CA ASP A 126 -12.96 6.90 -13.65
C ASP A 126 -13.08 5.93 -12.49
N ILE A 127 -12.53 6.32 -11.36
CA ILE A 127 -12.67 5.59 -10.11
C ILE A 127 -13.73 6.25 -9.24
N ARG A 128 -14.37 5.46 -8.42
CA ARG A 128 -15.27 5.89 -7.35
C ARG A 128 -14.78 5.30 -6.03
N MET A 129 -15.03 6.00 -4.95
CA MET A 129 -14.45 5.66 -3.66
C MET A 129 -15.50 5.75 -2.55
N GLY A 130 -15.41 4.81 -1.59
CA GLY A 130 -16.23 4.78 -0.39
C GLY A 130 -15.39 4.62 0.86
N ILE A 131 -15.65 5.43 1.88
CA ILE A 131 -14.91 5.40 3.15
C ILE A 131 -15.88 5.31 4.31
N ASN A 132 -15.60 4.38 5.23
CA ASN A 132 -16.33 4.25 6.46
C ASN A 132 -15.40 3.99 7.65
N SER A 133 -15.69 4.61 8.78
CA SER A 133 -14.94 4.39 10.04
C SER A 133 -15.84 3.66 11.03
N GLY A 134 -15.38 2.52 11.53
CA GLY A 134 -16.16 1.72 12.48
C GLY A 134 -15.40 0.54 13.05
N VAL A 135 -16.08 -0.24 13.88
CA VAL A 135 -15.49 -1.38 14.57
C VAL A 135 -15.47 -2.60 13.65
N CYS A 136 -14.27 -3.06 13.33
CA CYS A 136 -14.03 -4.27 12.54
C CYS A 136 -13.24 -5.30 13.34
N ASP A 137 -13.35 -6.55 12.94
CA ASP A 137 -12.46 -7.61 13.36
C ASP A 137 -11.27 -7.64 12.38
N VAL A 138 -10.03 -7.46 12.88
CA VAL A 138 -8.80 -7.46 12.10
C VAL A 138 -7.88 -8.57 12.57
N GLY A 139 -7.22 -9.25 11.66
CA GLY A 139 -6.28 -10.32 11.99
C GLY A 139 -6.17 -11.37 10.89
N ASN A 140 -5.72 -12.55 11.29
CA ASN A 140 -5.52 -13.66 10.39
C ASN A 140 -6.82 -14.45 10.23
N PHE A 141 -7.31 -14.53 9.01
CA PHE A 141 -8.50 -15.31 8.64
C PHE A 141 -8.15 -16.32 7.55
N GLY A 142 -8.71 -17.51 7.66
CA GLY A 142 -8.51 -18.55 6.64
C GLY A 142 -8.38 -19.95 7.23
N SER A 143 -7.64 -20.78 6.53
CA SER A 143 -7.36 -22.17 6.90
C SER A 143 -5.85 -22.38 7.06
N HIS A 144 -5.45 -23.57 7.54
CA HIS A 144 -4.02 -23.94 7.62
C HIS A 144 -3.30 -23.93 6.26
N LEU A 145 -4.05 -24.03 5.15
CA LEU A 145 -3.50 -24.02 3.79
C LEU A 145 -3.39 -22.61 3.21
N ARG A 146 -4.26 -21.69 3.65
CA ARG A 146 -4.27 -20.31 3.19
C ARG A 146 -4.79 -19.42 4.30
N MET A 147 -4.00 -18.43 4.68
CA MET A 147 -4.32 -17.46 5.72
C MET A 147 -4.01 -16.05 5.22
N ASP A 148 -5.03 -15.20 5.25
CA ASP A 148 -4.93 -13.81 4.84
C ASP A 148 -5.05 -12.91 6.08
N TYR A 149 -4.18 -11.90 6.21
CA TYR A 149 -4.36 -10.84 7.19
C TYR A 149 -5.31 -9.81 6.61
N THR A 150 -6.51 -9.74 7.15
CA THR A 150 -7.61 -8.95 6.58
C THR A 150 -8.54 -8.41 7.64
N ILE A 151 -9.52 -7.63 7.21
CA ILE A 151 -10.58 -7.08 8.05
C ILE A 151 -11.94 -7.69 7.68
N ILE A 152 -12.75 -7.95 8.69
CA ILE A 152 -14.11 -8.45 8.53
C ILE A 152 -15.05 -7.62 9.40
N GLY A 153 -16.25 -7.37 8.90
CA GLY A 153 -17.29 -6.71 9.65
C GLY A 153 -18.34 -6.04 8.77
N ARG A 154 -19.43 -5.66 9.39
CA ARG A 154 -20.52 -4.91 8.78
C ARG A 154 -20.03 -3.55 8.26
N GLU A 155 -19.05 -2.95 8.93
CA GLU A 155 -18.48 -1.65 8.60
C GLU A 155 -17.62 -1.70 7.32
N VAL A 156 -17.01 -2.86 7.03
CA VAL A 156 -16.32 -3.12 5.76
C VAL A 156 -17.32 -3.13 4.60
N ASN A 157 -18.46 -3.81 4.80
CA ASN A 157 -19.53 -3.84 3.82
C ASN A 157 -20.13 -2.45 3.56
N LEU A 158 -20.23 -1.62 4.61
CA LEU A 158 -20.73 -0.25 4.46
C LEU A 158 -19.80 0.59 3.58
N ALA A 159 -18.48 0.52 3.76
CA ALA A 159 -17.51 1.21 2.91
C ALA A 159 -17.66 0.81 1.43
N SER A 160 -17.81 -0.49 1.14
CA SER A 160 -18.09 -0.99 -0.21
C SER A 160 -19.42 -0.48 -0.78
N ARG A 161 -20.47 -0.33 0.04
CA ARG A 161 -21.77 0.20 -0.43
C ARG A 161 -21.70 1.70 -0.71
N LEU A 162 -20.95 2.45 0.07
CA LEU A 162 -20.69 3.87 -0.22
C LEU A 162 -19.93 4.01 -1.55
N GLU A 163 -18.91 3.17 -1.77
CA GLU A 163 -18.21 3.13 -3.05
C GLU A 163 -19.19 2.88 -4.21
N GLN A 164 -20.09 1.88 -4.10
CA GLN A 164 -21.06 1.56 -5.14
C GLN A 164 -22.08 2.69 -5.39
N ALA A 165 -22.40 3.47 -4.37
CA ALA A 165 -23.31 4.61 -4.47
C ALA A 165 -22.64 5.88 -5.01
N ALA A 166 -21.30 5.95 -4.97
CA ALA A 166 -20.54 7.10 -5.44
C ALA A 166 -20.64 7.25 -6.97
N ALA A 167 -20.75 8.49 -7.44
CA ALA A 167 -20.61 8.82 -8.84
C ALA A 167 -19.15 8.65 -9.33
N PRO A 168 -18.90 8.55 -10.65
CA PRO A 168 -17.55 8.56 -11.19
C PRO A 168 -16.77 9.80 -10.73
N GLY A 169 -15.56 9.58 -10.22
CA GLY A 169 -14.72 10.65 -9.67
C GLY A 169 -15.18 11.15 -8.28
N GLU A 170 -16.13 10.50 -7.62
CA GLU A 170 -16.64 10.93 -6.32
C GLU A 170 -16.05 10.08 -5.18
N ILE A 171 -15.85 10.73 -4.02
CA ILE A 171 -15.47 10.10 -2.75
C ILE A 171 -16.65 10.27 -1.80
N LEU A 172 -17.32 9.17 -1.44
CA LEU A 172 -18.37 9.18 -0.43
C LEU A 172 -17.85 8.69 0.91
N ILE A 173 -18.20 9.42 1.97
CA ILE A 173 -17.87 9.05 3.35
C ILE A 173 -19.12 8.89 4.19
N SER A 174 -19.10 7.98 5.18
CA SER A 174 -20.20 7.82 6.14
C SER A 174 -20.30 9.01 7.11
N SER A 175 -21.41 9.09 7.84
CA SER A 175 -21.60 10.05 8.96
C SER A 175 -20.52 9.89 10.02
N GLU A 176 -20.11 8.66 10.33
CA GLU A 176 -19.07 8.36 11.31
C GLU A 176 -17.71 8.88 10.88
N THR A 177 -17.36 8.68 9.60
CA THR A 177 -16.11 9.24 9.04
C THR A 177 -16.20 10.75 8.96
N HIS A 178 -17.33 11.30 8.50
CA HIS A 178 -17.53 12.75 8.43
C HIS A 178 -17.37 13.42 9.79
N ALA A 179 -17.96 12.87 10.85
CA ALA A 179 -17.81 13.39 12.22
C ALA A 179 -16.36 13.44 12.71
N LEU A 180 -15.50 12.53 12.24
CA LEU A 180 -14.07 12.51 12.58
C LEU A 180 -13.26 13.57 11.83
N VAL A 181 -13.67 13.92 10.59
CA VAL A 181 -12.84 14.75 9.68
C VAL A 181 -13.48 16.11 9.31
N GLN A 182 -14.68 16.43 9.79
CA GLN A 182 -15.46 17.61 9.40
C GLN A 182 -14.75 18.95 9.61
N ASP A 183 -13.80 19.00 10.55
CA ASP A 183 -13.03 20.22 10.81
C ASP A 183 -11.97 20.49 9.73
N ASP A 184 -11.48 19.42 9.09
CA ASP A 184 -10.36 19.47 8.13
C ASP A 184 -10.82 19.28 6.67
N ILE A 185 -11.99 18.65 6.47
CA ILE A 185 -12.50 18.25 5.16
C ILE A 185 -13.79 19.03 4.84
N GLU A 186 -13.85 19.55 3.64
CA GLU A 186 -15.09 20.07 3.07
C GLU A 186 -15.86 18.92 2.43
N ALA A 187 -17.10 18.70 2.88
CA ALA A 187 -17.98 17.67 2.35
C ALA A 187 -19.44 18.16 2.29
N VAL A 188 -20.17 17.67 1.29
CA VAL A 188 -21.58 18.02 1.06
C VAL A 188 -22.44 16.79 1.29
N ALA A 189 -23.51 16.97 2.06
CA ALA A 189 -24.47 15.90 2.30
C ALA A 189 -25.08 15.40 0.97
N ARG A 190 -25.21 14.09 0.85
CA ARG A 190 -25.87 13.39 -0.25
C ARG A 190 -27.18 12.77 0.23
N GLU A 191 -27.96 12.28 -0.72
CA GLU A 191 -29.12 11.45 -0.37
C GLU A 191 -28.67 10.23 0.43
N PRO A 192 -29.41 9.86 1.49
CA PRO A 192 -29.07 8.71 2.30
C PRO A 192 -29.04 7.42 1.47
N VAL A 193 -28.01 6.62 1.68
CA VAL A 193 -27.80 5.36 0.96
C VAL A 193 -28.53 4.23 1.67
N VAL A 194 -29.43 3.54 0.95
CA VAL A 194 -30.08 2.33 1.46
C VAL A 194 -29.12 1.14 1.32
N VAL A 195 -28.74 0.56 2.44
CA VAL A 195 -27.76 -0.52 2.50
C VAL A 195 -28.41 -1.79 3.07
N LYS A 196 -28.35 -2.90 2.31
CA LYS A 196 -28.85 -4.19 2.79
C LYS A 196 -28.13 -4.59 4.08
N GLY A 197 -28.90 -4.90 5.14
CA GLY A 197 -28.36 -5.25 6.46
C GLY A 197 -28.28 -4.08 7.44
N PHE A 198 -28.70 -2.89 7.04
CA PHE A 198 -28.92 -1.74 7.93
C PHE A 198 -30.42 -1.43 8.00
N ALA A 199 -30.90 -1.14 9.20
CA ALA A 199 -32.33 -0.89 9.43
C ALA A 199 -32.79 0.45 8.84
N GLU A 200 -31.89 1.43 8.79
CA GLU A 200 -32.16 2.79 8.32
C GLU A 200 -31.19 3.18 7.20
N PRO A 201 -31.61 4.08 6.30
CA PRO A 201 -30.72 4.66 5.30
C PRO A 201 -29.53 5.37 5.98
N ILE A 202 -28.34 5.18 5.44
CA ILE A 202 -27.09 5.73 5.97
C ILE A 202 -26.85 7.11 5.37
N ALA A 203 -26.67 8.12 6.23
CA ALA A 203 -26.24 9.44 5.79
C ALA A 203 -24.84 9.37 5.17
N ALA A 204 -24.71 9.92 3.97
CA ALA A 204 -23.49 9.95 3.20
C ALA A 204 -23.10 11.38 2.83
N TYR A 205 -21.81 11.63 2.73
CA TYR A 205 -21.24 12.93 2.43
C TYR A 205 -20.23 12.80 1.29
N ALA A 206 -20.35 13.67 0.27
CA ALA A 206 -19.41 13.74 -0.83
C ALA A 206 -18.28 14.69 -0.46
N VAL A 207 -17.06 14.19 -0.46
CA VAL A 207 -15.85 14.98 -0.17
C VAL A 207 -15.59 15.93 -1.34
N GLN A 208 -15.39 17.22 -1.03
CA GLN A 208 -15.08 18.26 -2.00
C GLN A 208 -13.59 18.62 -1.99
N GLY A 209 -12.93 18.52 -0.85
CA GLY A 209 -11.53 18.85 -0.68
C GLY A 209 -11.14 19.09 0.77
N LEU A 210 -9.93 19.59 0.95
CA LEU A 210 -9.43 20.03 2.24
C LEU A 210 -9.92 21.43 2.56
N ARG A 211 -10.34 21.66 3.80
CA ARG A 211 -10.69 23.03 4.25
C ARG A 211 -9.42 23.90 4.31
N THR A 212 -9.41 24.97 3.55
CA THR A 212 -8.26 25.87 3.39
C THR A 212 -7.87 26.59 4.70
N GLN A 213 -8.77 26.66 5.68
CA GLN A 213 -8.51 27.34 6.97
C GLN A 213 -7.65 26.55 7.93
N HIS A 214 -7.48 25.23 7.74
CA HIS A 214 -6.66 24.39 8.62
C HIS A 214 -5.24 24.13 8.12
N THR A 215 -4.89 24.56 6.91
CA THR A 215 -3.49 24.55 6.45
C THR A 215 -2.57 25.41 7.36
N ALA A 216 -3.12 26.34 8.10
CA ALA A 216 -2.36 27.14 9.08
C ALA A 216 -2.15 26.42 10.44
N ARG A 217 -2.93 25.38 10.75
CA ARG A 217 -2.88 24.71 12.07
C ARG A 217 -2.19 23.34 12.05
N ALA A 218 -1.95 22.77 10.89
CA ALA A 218 -1.32 21.46 10.72
C ALA A 218 0.14 21.53 10.25
N LEU A 219 0.79 22.68 10.37
CA LEU A 219 2.23 22.76 10.20
C LEU A 219 2.89 22.38 11.52
N CYS A 220 2.93 21.07 11.82
CA CYS A 220 3.91 20.58 12.77
C CYS A 220 5.28 21.13 12.37
N PRO A 221 6.12 21.55 13.33
CA PRO A 221 7.47 22.01 13.00
C PRO A 221 8.18 20.94 12.17
N ILE A 222 8.63 21.30 10.99
CA ILE A 222 9.46 20.41 10.17
C ILE A 222 10.77 20.23 10.92
N ARG A 223 11.05 19.01 11.34
CA ARG A 223 12.30 18.66 12.04
C ARG A 223 13.11 17.74 11.17
N CYS A 224 14.33 18.13 10.89
CA CYS A 224 15.32 17.29 10.23
C CYS A 224 16.59 17.31 11.07
N ASP A 225 17.02 16.13 11.48
CA ASP A 225 18.23 15.93 12.28
C ASP A 225 19.08 14.83 11.63
N GLN A 226 20.06 15.26 10.84
CA GLN A 226 20.99 14.39 10.12
C GLN A 226 22.41 14.94 10.28
N PRO A 227 23.46 14.14 10.16
CA PRO A 227 24.82 14.64 10.14
C PRO A 227 24.99 15.76 9.10
N GLY A 228 25.29 16.98 9.57
CA GLY A 228 25.44 18.17 8.72
C GLY A 228 24.16 18.97 8.48
N LEU A 229 22.98 18.54 8.97
CA LEU A 229 21.74 19.29 8.86
C LEU A 229 20.90 19.19 10.13
N HIS A 230 20.83 20.28 10.87
CA HIS A 230 19.88 20.47 11.97
C HIS A 230 18.87 21.55 11.59
N MET A 231 17.61 21.17 11.40
CA MET A 231 16.56 22.12 11.03
C MET A 231 15.33 21.92 11.89
N VAL A 232 14.82 23.01 12.45
CA VAL A 232 13.50 23.09 13.06
C VAL A 232 12.79 24.27 12.45
N LEU A 233 11.77 24.04 11.63
CA LEU A 233 11.01 25.07 10.95
C LEU A 233 9.54 25.01 11.39
N ASP A 234 9.14 25.96 12.22
CA ASP A 234 7.75 26.17 12.61
C ASP A 234 7.12 27.24 11.71
N VAL A 235 6.56 26.82 10.60
CA VAL A 235 5.96 27.71 9.60
C VAL A 235 4.76 28.48 10.17
N ALA A 236 4.07 27.93 11.18
CA ALA A 236 2.90 28.55 11.78
C ALA A 236 3.27 29.78 12.64
N SER A 237 4.46 29.79 13.24
CA SER A 237 4.93 30.87 14.08
C SER A 237 5.55 32.04 13.30
N LEU A 238 5.80 31.87 11.99
CA LEU A 238 6.48 32.92 11.18
C LEU A 238 5.51 34.00 10.71
N SER A 239 5.89 35.25 10.90
CA SER A 239 5.26 36.42 10.29
C SER A 239 5.46 36.41 8.75
N PRO A 240 4.64 37.15 7.96
CA PRO A 240 4.82 37.26 6.52
C PRO A 240 6.23 37.66 6.06
N ALA A 241 6.87 38.60 6.76
CA ALA A 241 8.23 38.99 6.47
C ALA A 241 9.25 37.88 6.76
N GLN A 242 9.14 37.23 7.91
CA GLN A 242 9.97 36.06 8.26
C GLN A 242 9.81 34.90 7.32
N ARG A 243 8.60 34.66 6.79
CA ARG A 243 8.36 33.60 5.76
C ARG A 243 9.12 33.91 4.47
N ALA A 244 9.11 35.16 4.02
CA ALA A 244 9.83 35.58 2.82
C ALA A 244 11.34 35.38 2.98
N ASP A 245 11.90 35.76 4.12
CA ASP A 245 13.32 35.60 4.44
C ASP A 245 13.72 34.14 4.58
N THR A 246 12.92 33.35 5.29
CA THR A 246 13.11 31.89 5.40
C THR A 246 13.07 31.19 4.04
N LEU A 247 12.13 31.58 3.16
CA LEU A 247 12.06 31.03 1.79
C LEU A 247 13.32 31.38 0.97
N ALA A 248 13.85 32.61 1.12
CA ALA A 248 15.08 33.00 0.45
C ALA A 248 16.27 32.15 0.94
N THR A 249 16.40 31.97 2.25
CA THR A 249 17.44 31.13 2.88
C THR A 249 17.37 29.67 2.43
N LEU A 250 16.16 29.07 2.41
CA LEU A 250 15.97 27.69 1.94
C LEU A 250 16.30 27.53 0.45
N ARG A 251 15.94 28.50 -0.40
CA ARG A 251 16.32 28.49 -1.82
C ARG A 251 17.83 28.57 -2.01
N GLN A 252 18.50 29.39 -1.21
CA GLN A 252 19.95 29.47 -1.24
C GLN A 252 20.62 28.16 -0.78
N ALA A 253 20.08 27.51 0.25
CA ALA A 253 20.56 26.21 0.70
C ALA A 253 20.37 25.12 -0.37
N ILE A 254 19.21 25.09 -1.05
CA ILE A 254 18.93 24.16 -2.16
C ILE A 254 19.94 24.39 -3.29
N ALA A 255 20.14 25.64 -3.71
CA ALA A 255 21.11 25.96 -4.78
C ALA A 255 22.54 25.54 -4.38
N ALA A 256 22.93 25.72 -3.13
CA ALA A 256 24.24 25.27 -2.64
C ALA A 256 24.39 23.74 -2.65
N LEU A 257 23.31 23.00 -2.33
CA LEU A 257 23.30 21.53 -2.38
C LEU A 257 23.35 21.01 -3.82
N GLU A 258 22.66 21.69 -4.75
CA GLU A 258 22.67 21.33 -6.18
C GLU A 258 24.03 21.62 -6.84
N MET A 259 24.76 22.63 -6.37
CA MET A 259 26.09 22.99 -6.85
C MET A 259 27.22 22.22 -6.16
N ALA A 260 26.95 21.60 -5.01
CA ALA A 260 27.94 20.79 -4.33
C ALA A 260 28.23 19.54 -5.18
N GLU A 261 29.43 19.44 -5.75
CA GLU A 261 29.89 18.19 -6.32
C GLU A 261 29.74 17.09 -5.26
N PRO A 262 29.21 15.91 -5.62
CA PRO A 262 29.15 14.81 -4.67
C PRO A 262 30.56 14.62 -4.10
N ALA A 263 30.68 14.73 -2.77
CA ALA A 263 31.96 14.47 -2.09
C ALA A 263 32.52 13.17 -2.66
N PRO A 264 33.82 13.09 -2.99
CA PRO A 264 34.40 11.88 -3.56
C PRO A 264 33.98 10.75 -2.65
N THR A 265 33.11 9.90 -3.14
CA THR A 265 32.70 8.67 -2.46
C THR A 265 34.00 7.96 -2.14
N GLN A 266 34.34 7.87 -0.86
CA GLN A 266 35.38 6.94 -0.44
C GLN A 266 35.05 5.64 -1.15
N PRO A 267 36.01 5.04 -1.86
CA PRO A 267 35.76 3.77 -2.53
C PRO A 267 35.13 2.87 -1.45
N PRO A 268 33.98 2.23 -1.72
CA PRO A 268 33.36 1.35 -0.74
C PRO A 268 34.46 0.44 -0.22
N ALA A 269 34.61 0.39 1.10
CA ALA A 269 35.56 -0.52 1.76
C ALA A 269 35.44 -1.85 1.01
N SER A 270 36.57 -2.36 0.51
CA SER A 270 36.69 -3.50 -0.41
C SER A 270 35.53 -4.47 -0.24
N PRO A 271 34.77 -4.77 -1.28
CA PRO A 271 33.62 -5.64 -1.13
C PRO A 271 34.09 -6.91 -0.44
N ALA A 272 33.57 -7.17 0.75
CA ALA A 272 33.78 -8.47 1.37
C ALA A 272 33.46 -9.52 0.32
N PRO A 273 34.29 -10.56 0.13
CA PRO A 273 34.18 -11.50 -0.98
C PRO A 273 32.72 -11.94 -1.10
N ASP A 274 32.15 -11.69 -2.24
CA ASP A 274 30.74 -11.99 -2.52
C ASP A 274 30.65 -13.50 -2.76
N TRP A 275 30.64 -14.25 -1.66
CA TRP A 275 30.64 -15.73 -1.64
C TRP A 275 29.35 -16.33 -2.22
N LEU A 276 28.37 -15.47 -2.62
CA LEU A 276 27.18 -15.85 -3.37
C LEU A 276 27.30 -15.56 -4.86
N THR A 277 28.33 -14.84 -5.33
CA THR A 277 28.56 -14.63 -6.77
C THR A 277 29.12 -15.91 -7.38
N GLY A 278 28.47 -16.39 -8.41
CA GLY A 278 28.91 -17.57 -9.18
C GLY A 278 28.08 -18.83 -8.95
N LEU A 279 27.02 -18.78 -8.16
CA LEU A 279 26.08 -19.90 -8.07
C LEU A 279 25.15 -19.88 -9.30
N ALA A 280 25.35 -20.82 -10.22
CA ALA A 280 24.52 -20.93 -11.42
C ALA A 280 23.04 -21.14 -11.02
N GLY A 281 22.15 -20.30 -11.57
CA GLY A 281 20.71 -20.37 -11.31
C GLY A 281 20.21 -19.54 -10.12
N LEU A 282 21.10 -18.81 -9.41
CA LEU A 282 20.70 -17.94 -8.30
C LEU A 282 20.91 -16.46 -8.66
N ASP A 283 19.80 -15.73 -8.85
CA ASP A 283 19.84 -14.26 -8.99
C ASP A 283 19.91 -13.60 -7.60
N THR A 284 21.13 -13.40 -7.13
CA THR A 284 21.41 -12.81 -5.81
C THR A 284 20.94 -11.37 -5.71
N ARG A 285 20.92 -10.62 -6.82
CA ARG A 285 20.50 -9.23 -6.87
C ARG A 285 18.98 -9.12 -6.70
N LEU A 286 18.22 -9.93 -7.43
CA LEU A 286 16.78 -9.99 -7.32
C LEU A 286 16.34 -10.53 -5.95
N GLY A 287 17.00 -11.57 -5.46
CA GLY A 287 16.73 -12.15 -4.15
C GLY A 287 17.00 -11.16 -3.00
N LEU A 288 18.08 -10.37 -3.09
CA LEU A 288 18.39 -9.35 -2.10
C LEU A 288 17.40 -8.18 -2.17
N ALA A 289 16.94 -7.79 -3.36
CA ALA A 289 15.90 -6.78 -3.53
C ALA A 289 14.57 -7.23 -2.89
N ARG A 290 14.16 -8.48 -3.08
CA ARG A 290 12.97 -9.08 -2.43
C ARG A 290 13.11 -9.17 -0.90
N ALA A 291 14.32 -9.30 -0.38
CA ALA A 291 14.63 -9.22 1.04
C ALA A 291 14.86 -7.77 1.53
N MET A 292 14.34 -6.77 0.79
CA MET A 292 14.46 -5.34 1.12
C MET A 292 15.90 -4.88 1.37
N GLY A 293 16.87 -5.43 0.65
CA GLY A 293 18.31 -5.14 0.83
C GLY A 293 18.93 -5.74 2.09
N VAL A 294 18.17 -6.45 2.93
CA VAL A 294 18.63 -7.00 4.21
C VAL A 294 19.30 -8.36 3.98
N ARG A 295 20.64 -8.36 3.87
CA ARG A 295 21.47 -9.56 3.61
C ARG A 295 21.19 -10.71 4.59
N LYS A 296 21.03 -10.40 5.88
CA LYS A 296 20.76 -11.40 6.94
C LYS A 296 19.42 -12.11 6.73
N LEU A 297 18.42 -11.37 6.26
CA LEU A 297 17.08 -11.89 5.91
C LEU A 297 17.17 -12.79 4.67
N TYR A 298 17.86 -12.34 3.63
CA TYR A 298 18.07 -13.13 2.41
C TYR A 298 18.76 -14.47 2.68
N LEU A 299 19.81 -14.47 3.51
CA LEU A 299 20.49 -15.70 3.90
C LEU A 299 19.60 -16.64 4.73
N ALA A 300 18.79 -16.10 5.62
CA ALA A 300 17.84 -16.90 6.38
C ALA A 300 16.79 -17.56 5.45
N MET A 301 16.30 -16.82 4.46
CA MET A 301 15.37 -17.35 3.44
C MET A 301 16.02 -18.47 2.61
N LEU A 302 17.28 -18.30 2.15
CA LEU A 302 18.02 -19.32 1.42
C LEU A 302 18.27 -20.58 2.26
N ARG A 303 18.69 -20.43 3.51
CA ARG A 303 18.91 -21.56 4.43
C ARG A 303 17.62 -22.36 4.65
N ARG A 304 16.52 -21.65 4.83
CA ARG A 304 15.23 -22.28 5.02
C ARG A 304 14.73 -22.99 3.75
N PHE A 305 14.93 -22.38 2.60
CA PHE A 305 14.64 -23.02 1.31
C PHE A 305 15.43 -24.33 1.17
N LEU A 306 16.71 -24.30 1.46
CA LEU A 306 17.57 -25.48 1.44
C LEU A 306 17.12 -26.54 2.45
N ALA A 307 16.78 -26.13 3.67
CA ALA A 307 16.34 -27.06 4.72
C ALA A 307 14.98 -27.69 4.43
N SER A 308 14.05 -26.94 3.81
CA SER A 308 12.69 -27.44 3.50
C SER A 308 12.60 -28.20 2.19
N ARG A 309 13.55 -28.04 1.28
CA ARG A 309 13.55 -28.58 -0.09
C ARG A 309 14.82 -29.34 -0.47
N GLY A 310 15.73 -29.56 0.47
CA GLY A 310 16.97 -30.29 0.22
C GLY A 310 16.75 -31.66 -0.44
N ASP A 311 15.69 -32.35 -0.05
CA ASP A 311 15.34 -33.65 -0.60
C ASP A 311 14.57 -33.61 -1.93
N THR A 312 14.03 -32.43 -2.31
CA THR A 312 13.16 -32.34 -3.51
C THR A 312 13.92 -32.65 -4.80
N VAL A 313 15.19 -32.29 -4.88
CA VAL A 313 16.03 -32.63 -6.05
C VAL A 313 16.26 -34.13 -6.14
N ALA A 314 16.46 -34.80 -4.99
CA ALA A 314 16.57 -36.26 -4.94
C ALA A 314 15.27 -36.94 -5.33
N GLN A 315 14.13 -36.43 -4.87
CA GLN A 315 12.81 -36.92 -5.21
C GLN A 315 12.47 -36.72 -6.70
N VAL A 316 12.83 -35.58 -7.29
CA VAL A 316 12.68 -35.36 -8.74
C VAL A 316 13.54 -36.34 -9.53
N ARG A 317 14.79 -36.57 -9.14
CA ARG A 317 15.66 -37.58 -9.77
C ARG A 317 15.06 -38.96 -9.66
N GLN A 318 14.64 -39.38 -8.49
CA GLN A 318 14.01 -40.68 -8.26
C GLN A 318 12.75 -40.86 -9.12
N ALA A 319 11.91 -39.84 -9.24
CA ALA A 319 10.73 -39.90 -10.11
C ALA A 319 11.09 -40.03 -11.60
N LEU A 320 12.13 -39.29 -12.04
CA LEU A 320 12.63 -39.39 -13.42
C LEU A 320 13.24 -40.75 -13.72
N ASP A 321 14.07 -41.30 -12.81
CA ASP A 321 14.71 -42.59 -12.94
C ASP A 321 13.66 -43.71 -12.91
N GLY A 322 12.55 -43.51 -12.17
CA GLY A 322 11.39 -44.42 -12.12
C GLY A 322 10.39 -44.26 -13.29
N GLY A 323 10.59 -43.33 -14.21
CA GLY A 323 9.71 -43.08 -15.35
C GLY A 323 8.38 -42.37 -15.00
N ASP A 324 8.22 -41.87 -13.76
CA ASP A 324 7.02 -41.16 -13.30
C ASP A 324 7.13 -39.65 -13.62
N MET A 325 6.97 -39.30 -14.90
CA MET A 325 6.99 -37.89 -15.36
C MET A 325 5.96 -36.98 -14.65
N PRO A 326 4.70 -37.41 -14.40
CA PRO A 326 3.73 -36.59 -13.68
C PRO A 326 4.14 -36.29 -12.23
N ALA A 327 4.81 -37.22 -11.54
CA ALA A 327 5.35 -36.97 -10.20
C ALA A 327 6.52 -35.99 -10.25
N ALA A 328 7.43 -36.12 -11.20
CA ALA A 328 8.54 -35.19 -11.40
C ALA A 328 8.05 -33.76 -11.71
N GLU A 329 7.06 -33.61 -12.58
CA GLU A 329 6.45 -32.31 -12.91
C GLU A 329 5.78 -31.65 -11.69
N ARG A 330 5.01 -32.40 -10.90
CA ARG A 330 4.41 -31.86 -9.66
C ARG A 330 5.45 -31.36 -8.68
N GLN A 331 6.56 -32.08 -8.51
CA GLN A 331 7.67 -31.68 -7.64
C GLN A 331 8.36 -30.39 -8.15
N VAL A 332 8.64 -30.30 -9.45
CA VAL A 332 9.23 -29.10 -10.06
C VAL A 332 8.28 -27.90 -9.98
N HIS A 333 6.97 -28.10 -10.19
CA HIS A 333 5.96 -27.04 -10.06
C HIS A 333 5.88 -26.50 -8.62
N SER A 334 6.03 -27.37 -7.61
CA SER A 334 6.05 -26.98 -6.21
C SER A 334 7.27 -26.13 -5.84
N ILE A 335 8.39 -26.27 -6.57
CA ILE A 335 9.59 -25.43 -6.41
C ILE A 335 9.37 -24.07 -7.09
N LYS A 336 8.77 -24.05 -8.27
CA LYS A 336 8.51 -22.82 -9.04
C LYS A 336 7.54 -21.87 -8.32
N GLY A 337 6.52 -22.39 -7.64
CA GLY A 337 5.55 -21.58 -6.91
C GLY A 337 6.09 -20.88 -5.63
N VAL A 338 7.29 -21.26 -5.16
CA VAL A 338 7.93 -20.68 -3.97
C VAL A 338 9.08 -19.72 -4.34
N GLY A 339 9.52 -19.75 -5.59
CA GLY A 339 10.62 -18.92 -6.12
C GLY A 339 10.18 -17.75 -7.02
N ALA A 340 8.87 -17.61 -7.25
CA ALA A 340 8.30 -16.55 -8.08
C ALA A 340 7.84 -15.33 -7.26
#